data_a20c8ac589712bd9a8c53fc594d73859
#
_entry.id   a20c8ac589712bd9a8c53fc594d73859
#
_cell.length_a   1.000
_cell.length_b   1.000
_cell.length_c   1.000
_cell.angle_alpha   90.00
_cell.angle_beta   90.00
_cell.angle_gamma   90.00
#
_symmetry.space_group_name_H-M   'P 1'
#
loop_
_entity.id
_entity.type
_entity.pdbx_description
1 polymer ?
#
loop_
_entity_poly.entity_id
_entity_poly.type
_entity_poly.pdbx_seq_one_letter_code
_entity_poly.pdbx_strand_id
1 'polypeptide(L)'
;MAILRAGAIAALAAAVFLLAACSAGDSPGDGASDVSIRSRPTSTARPTPEYTSTPEHTPSPTATLTPTPPPPTPSPAPPSPTAAPPSPTPAPTNQEPAPTPAAVTSDDGSAELSPASVPQGGVFVVRLRNAPPEPTPVVLFSGISHAMQLQAQVWWAVIGVAANFPPGQERVQISSDAGADGATILTITVTDAAFPQENIELPPETSGLLTDAPAIEDERLLLEALYAGLTPERLWSGPFVVPVAGPLGDPFGYRRSFNGGPYSNHTGVDIIAAEGAPVTAANAGRVVYTGALQLRGNTIVIDHGAGVFTGYHHLSQINVVPDQVVSQGETIGAVGATGLVTAAHLHWELIVRGVRVDPLPWTQAEIAP
;
A
#
# COMPACT_ATOMS: atom_id res chain seq x y z
N MET A 1 24.08 28.46 -39.40
CA MET A 1 25.05 27.41 -39.04
C MET A 1 24.52 26.65 -37.89
N ALA A 2 24.09 25.42 -38.12
CA ALA A 2 23.44 24.51 -37.19
C ALA A 2 24.48 23.84 -36.30
N ILE A 3 24.11 23.52 -35.05
CA ILE A 3 24.56 22.29 -34.38
C ILE A 3 23.44 21.79 -33.49
N LEU A 4 22.84 20.66 -33.91
CA LEU A 4 22.02 19.76 -33.13
C LEU A 4 22.82 19.16 -31.96
N ARG A 5 22.19 19.01 -30.82
CA ARG A 5 22.51 17.93 -29.90
C ARG A 5 21.21 17.25 -29.41
N ALA A 6 20.96 16.12 -30.00
CA ALA A 6 19.98 15.15 -29.51
C ALA A 6 20.65 14.36 -28.39
N GLY A 7 20.00 14.31 -27.23
CA GLY A 7 20.32 13.40 -26.10
C GLY A 7 19.25 12.33 -26.03
N ALA A 8 19.60 11.11 -26.41
CA ALA A 8 18.75 9.94 -26.34
C ALA A 8 18.59 9.49 -24.87
N ILE A 9 17.36 9.38 -24.40
CA ILE A 9 17.02 8.65 -23.17
C ILE A 9 16.49 7.29 -23.62
N ALA A 10 17.25 6.25 -23.31
CA ALA A 10 16.90 4.87 -23.60
C ALA A 10 15.79 4.41 -22.65
N ALA A 11 14.65 4.06 -23.22
CA ALA A 11 13.61 3.31 -22.56
C ALA A 11 14.01 1.83 -22.57
N LEU A 12 14.10 1.21 -21.39
CA LEU A 12 14.27 -0.23 -21.23
C LEU A 12 12.91 -0.83 -20.87
N ALA A 13 12.15 -1.26 -21.89
CA ALA A 13 10.99 -2.12 -21.74
C ALA A 13 11.46 -3.56 -21.95
N ALA A 14 11.48 -4.36 -20.89
CA ALA A 14 11.72 -5.79 -20.99
C ALA A 14 10.40 -6.51 -21.28
N ALA A 15 10.22 -6.95 -22.50
CA ALA A 15 9.21 -7.89 -22.89
C ALA A 15 9.67 -9.31 -22.56
N VAL A 16 8.86 -10.06 -21.79
CA VAL A 16 8.96 -11.51 -21.70
C VAL A 16 7.61 -12.08 -22.11
N PHE A 17 7.56 -12.54 -23.37
CA PHE A 17 6.59 -13.53 -23.86
C PHE A 17 7.24 -14.32 -24.99
N LEU A 18 7.23 -15.59 -24.89
CA LEU A 18 7.01 -16.68 -25.83
C LEU A 18 7.86 -17.89 -25.48
N LEU A 19 7.16 -19.01 -25.25
CA LEU A 19 7.39 -20.21 -26.07
C LEU A 19 6.36 -21.28 -25.73
N ALA A 20 5.44 -21.48 -26.65
CA ALA A 20 4.78 -22.74 -26.87
C ALA A 20 4.63 -22.90 -28.39
N ALA A 21 5.36 -23.82 -28.96
CA ALA A 21 5.11 -24.29 -30.33
C ALA A 21 5.30 -25.81 -30.35
N CYS A 22 4.20 -26.48 -30.61
CA CYS A 22 4.15 -27.89 -30.98
C CYS A 22 4.85 -28.14 -32.31
N SER A 23 5.49 -29.30 -32.42
CA SER A 23 5.69 -29.94 -33.71
C SER A 23 5.57 -31.46 -33.52
N ALA A 24 4.61 -32.04 -34.23
CA ALA A 24 4.38 -33.45 -34.40
C ALA A 24 5.28 -34.01 -35.49
N GLY A 25 5.66 -35.28 -35.41
CA GLY A 25 6.30 -36.01 -36.52
C GLY A 25 6.85 -37.36 -36.12
N ASP A 26 6.05 -38.40 -36.42
CA ASP A 26 6.37 -39.75 -36.84
C ASP A 26 7.22 -40.74 -36.02
N SER A 27 6.55 -41.86 -35.72
CA SER A 27 7.06 -43.23 -35.45
C SER A 27 7.53 -43.90 -36.75
N PRO A 28 8.15 -45.14 -36.81
CA PRO A 28 8.09 -46.26 -35.86
C PRO A 28 9.41 -47.04 -35.66
N GLY A 29 9.45 -48.00 -34.74
CA GLY A 29 10.53 -49.00 -34.69
C GLY A 29 10.56 -49.84 -33.41
N ASP A 30 10.19 -51.09 -33.55
CA ASP A 30 10.15 -52.21 -32.61
C ASP A 30 11.41 -52.41 -31.76
N GLY A 31 11.22 -52.87 -30.53
CA GLY A 31 12.28 -53.37 -29.69
C GLY A 31 11.82 -53.80 -28.30
N ALA A 32 11.24 -54.97 -28.17
CA ALA A 32 10.97 -55.62 -26.90
C ALA A 32 12.25 -55.89 -26.12
N SER A 33 12.31 -55.51 -24.84
CA SER A 33 13.23 -56.08 -23.86
C SER A 33 12.62 -55.99 -22.47
N ASP A 34 12.34 -57.18 -21.99
CA ASP A 34 11.96 -57.63 -20.68
C ASP A 34 12.86 -57.06 -19.57
N VAL A 35 12.30 -56.38 -18.58
CA VAL A 35 12.99 -56.05 -17.34
C VAL A 35 12.10 -56.35 -16.14
N SER A 36 12.52 -57.42 -15.51
CA SER A 36 12.14 -58.06 -14.27
C SER A 36 11.83 -57.05 -13.12
N ILE A 37 10.68 -57.24 -12.51
CA ILE A 37 10.27 -56.62 -11.26
C ILE A 37 11.13 -57.14 -10.11
N ARG A 38 12.01 -56.32 -9.55
CA ARG A 38 12.66 -56.61 -8.26
C ARG A 38 11.84 -55.99 -7.12
N SER A 39 11.32 -56.88 -6.31
CA SER A 39 10.66 -56.62 -5.03
C SER A 39 11.54 -55.86 -4.04
N ARG A 40 10.92 -54.86 -3.41
CA ARG A 40 11.44 -54.01 -2.35
C ARG A 40 11.60 -54.85 -1.06
N PRO A 41 12.72 -54.76 -0.31
CA PRO A 41 12.85 -55.41 0.99
C PRO A 41 12.06 -54.68 2.08
N THR A 42 11.40 -55.48 2.89
CA THR A 42 10.67 -55.12 4.10
C THR A 42 11.58 -54.50 5.15
N SER A 43 11.15 -53.37 5.69
CA SER A 43 11.78 -52.66 6.80
C SER A 43 11.68 -53.50 8.08
N THR A 44 12.81 -53.84 8.64
CA THR A 44 12.96 -54.48 9.95
C THR A 44 12.73 -53.48 11.05
N ALA A 45 11.86 -53.82 12.00
CA ALA A 45 11.54 -53.02 13.18
C ALA A 45 12.78 -52.81 14.06
N ARG A 46 12.95 -51.57 14.51
CA ARG A 46 13.94 -51.13 15.50
C ARG A 46 13.52 -51.59 16.89
N PRO A 47 14.38 -52.17 17.71
CA PRO A 47 14.05 -52.56 19.07
C PRO A 47 13.91 -51.37 20.00
N THR A 48 12.90 -51.41 20.87
CA THR A 48 12.62 -50.48 21.95
C THR A 48 13.73 -50.52 23.01
N PRO A 49 14.26 -49.43 23.52
CA PRO A 49 15.22 -49.50 24.64
C PRO A 49 14.48 -49.82 25.95
N GLU A 50 14.97 -50.85 26.64
CA GLU A 50 14.59 -51.21 27.99
C GLU A 50 15.08 -50.13 28.98
N TYR A 51 14.16 -49.61 29.78
CA TYR A 51 14.48 -48.72 30.89
C TYR A 51 15.03 -49.53 32.06
N THR A 52 16.32 -49.35 32.34
CA THR A 52 16.94 -49.81 33.58
C THR A 52 16.59 -48.87 34.70
N SER A 53 16.04 -49.44 35.78
CA SER A 53 15.67 -48.76 37.03
C SER A 53 16.89 -48.15 37.72
N THR A 54 16.82 -46.82 37.96
CA THR A 54 17.80 -46.06 38.73
C THR A 54 17.64 -46.37 40.23
N PRO A 55 18.71 -46.50 41.01
CA PRO A 55 18.62 -46.74 42.46
C PRO A 55 18.11 -45.55 43.24
N GLU A 56 17.31 -45.85 44.22
CA GLU A 56 16.67 -45.01 45.21
C GLU A 56 17.70 -44.16 45.99
N HIS A 57 17.67 -42.82 45.83
CA HIS A 57 18.48 -41.91 46.61
C HIS A 57 17.83 -41.65 47.98
N THR A 58 18.54 -42.00 49.04
CA THR A 58 18.24 -41.64 50.43
C THR A 58 18.25 -40.12 50.59
N PRO A 59 17.25 -39.48 51.21
CA PRO A 59 17.25 -38.04 51.41
C PRO A 59 18.28 -37.61 52.43
N SER A 60 19.13 -36.66 52.05
CA SER A 60 20.07 -35.94 52.90
C SER A 60 19.28 -34.91 53.77
N PRO A 61 19.69 -34.61 55.02
CA PRO A 61 18.97 -33.71 55.88
C PRO A 61 18.86 -32.30 55.34
N THR A 62 17.65 -31.76 55.33
CA THR A 62 17.30 -30.39 54.90
C THR A 62 18.00 -29.37 55.81
N ALA A 63 18.89 -28.55 55.24
CA ALA A 63 19.46 -27.38 55.90
C ALA A 63 18.32 -26.33 56.07
N THR A 64 18.06 -25.93 57.32
CA THR A 64 17.13 -24.85 57.65
C THR A 64 17.73 -23.53 57.15
N LEU A 65 17.12 -22.94 56.13
CA LEU A 65 17.47 -21.62 55.62
C LEU A 65 16.98 -20.54 56.59
N THR A 66 17.87 -19.77 57.13
CA THR A 66 17.60 -18.54 57.88
C THR A 66 17.00 -17.52 56.90
N PRO A 67 15.87 -16.85 57.20
CA PRO A 67 15.30 -15.87 56.27
C PRO A 67 16.26 -14.66 56.09
N THR A 68 16.61 -14.40 54.88
CA THR A 68 17.36 -13.20 54.47
C THR A 68 16.44 -11.97 54.63
N PRO A 69 16.90 -10.87 55.24
CA PRO A 69 16.08 -9.67 55.37
C PRO A 69 15.74 -9.11 53.96
N PRO A 70 14.52 -8.53 53.81
CA PRO A 70 14.11 -7.97 52.54
C PRO A 70 15.06 -6.83 52.09
N PRO A 71 15.30 -6.67 50.77
CA PRO A 71 16.12 -5.58 50.27
C PRO A 71 15.47 -4.23 50.63
N PRO A 72 16.27 -3.18 50.83
CA PRO A 72 15.75 -1.85 51.16
C PRO A 72 14.86 -1.35 50.04
N THR A 73 13.69 -0.82 50.41
CA THR A 73 12.71 -0.19 49.50
C THR A 73 13.46 0.94 48.75
N PRO A 74 13.42 0.97 47.41
CA PRO A 74 14.03 2.06 46.66
C PRO A 74 13.38 3.40 47.04
N SER A 75 14.19 4.38 47.33
CA SER A 75 13.77 5.77 47.58
C SER A 75 12.98 6.29 46.36
N PRO A 76 11.87 7.00 46.54
CA PRO A 76 11.15 7.55 45.42
C PRO A 76 12.05 8.46 44.57
N ALA A 77 12.08 8.23 43.27
CA ALA A 77 12.79 9.08 42.34
C ALA A 77 12.23 10.52 42.41
N PRO A 78 13.08 11.55 42.27
CA PRO A 78 12.60 12.91 42.20
C PRO A 78 11.59 13.06 41.05
N PRO A 79 10.53 13.89 41.21
CA PRO A 79 9.55 14.09 40.17
C PRO A 79 10.24 14.58 38.88
N SER A 80 9.97 13.92 37.77
CA SER A 80 10.39 14.38 36.43
C SER A 80 9.91 15.84 36.24
N PRO A 81 10.73 16.70 35.63
CA PRO A 81 10.29 18.05 35.34
C PRO A 81 9.00 18.01 34.52
N THR A 82 7.95 18.65 35.03
CA THR A 82 6.68 18.79 34.33
C THR A 82 6.95 19.46 32.99
N ALA A 83 6.68 18.74 31.89
CA ALA A 83 6.75 19.31 30.55
C ALA A 83 5.87 20.57 30.51
N ALA A 84 6.38 21.64 29.93
CA ALA A 84 5.60 22.85 29.69
C ALA A 84 4.34 22.47 28.89
N PRO A 85 3.18 23.08 29.17
CA PRO A 85 1.98 22.80 28.40
C PRO A 85 2.23 23.10 26.93
N PRO A 86 1.80 22.25 25.99
CA PRO A 86 1.94 22.54 24.58
C PRO A 86 1.27 23.86 24.27
N SER A 87 1.90 24.68 23.43
CA SER A 87 1.31 25.89 22.89
C SER A 87 -0.05 25.55 22.28
N PRO A 88 -1.10 26.36 22.48
CA PRO A 88 -2.41 26.03 21.93
C PRO A 88 -2.30 25.93 20.42
N THR A 89 -2.59 24.76 19.89
CA THR A 89 -2.80 24.54 18.46
C THR A 89 -3.90 25.50 18.02
N PRO A 90 -3.69 26.30 16.97
CA PRO A 90 -4.75 27.18 16.46
C PRO A 90 -5.96 26.30 16.14
N ALA A 91 -7.13 26.71 16.64
CA ALA A 91 -8.38 26.05 16.32
C ALA A 91 -8.54 25.96 14.80
N PRO A 92 -9.08 24.85 14.26
CA PRO A 92 -9.33 24.74 12.83
C PRO A 92 -10.24 25.91 12.43
N THR A 93 -9.70 26.80 11.62
CA THR A 93 -10.49 27.86 10.99
C THR A 93 -11.50 27.13 10.12
N ASN A 94 -12.78 27.40 10.37
CA ASN A 94 -13.88 26.95 9.54
C ASN A 94 -13.70 27.61 8.15
N GLN A 95 -12.83 27.06 7.31
CA GLN A 95 -12.73 27.44 5.92
C GLN A 95 -13.98 26.90 5.23
N GLU A 96 -14.79 27.81 4.74
CA GLU A 96 -15.82 27.50 3.75
C GLU A 96 -15.19 26.59 2.68
N PRO A 97 -15.81 25.47 2.32
CA PRO A 97 -15.23 24.56 1.33
C PRO A 97 -14.95 25.37 0.06
N ALA A 98 -13.70 25.38 -0.36
CA ALA A 98 -13.29 26.03 -1.59
C ALA A 98 -14.20 25.56 -2.73
N PRO A 99 -14.65 26.44 -3.64
CA PRO A 99 -15.52 26.03 -4.73
C PRO A 99 -14.86 24.88 -5.48
N THR A 100 -15.60 23.79 -5.67
CA THR A 100 -15.13 22.63 -6.44
C THR A 100 -14.61 23.13 -7.80
N PRO A 101 -13.35 22.86 -8.15
CA PRO A 101 -12.82 23.31 -9.44
C PRO A 101 -13.70 22.80 -10.57
N ALA A 102 -14.00 23.67 -11.53
CA ALA A 102 -14.88 23.36 -12.65
C ALA A 102 -14.42 22.10 -13.38
N ALA A 103 -15.36 21.35 -13.95
CA ALA A 103 -15.06 20.24 -14.85
C ALA A 103 -14.63 20.78 -16.24
N VAL A 104 -13.82 20.00 -16.95
CA VAL A 104 -13.54 20.19 -18.39
C VAL A 104 -14.33 19.18 -19.17
N THR A 105 -15.05 19.63 -20.18
CA THR A 105 -15.90 18.80 -21.03
C THR A 105 -15.45 18.92 -22.50
N SER A 106 -15.55 17.82 -23.26
CA SER A 106 -15.33 17.83 -24.70
C SER A 106 -16.39 18.67 -25.44
N ASP A 107 -16.10 19.13 -26.65
CA ASP A 107 -16.99 19.98 -27.44
C ASP A 107 -18.36 19.33 -27.71
N ASP A 108 -18.41 18.01 -27.86
CA ASP A 108 -19.64 17.22 -28.04
C ASP A 108 -20.32 16.81 -26.73
N GLY A 109 -19.73 17.14 -25.57
CA GLY A 109 -20.23 16.79 -24.26
C GLY A 109 -20.14 15.30 -23.89
N SER A 110 -19.48 14.48 -24.71
CA SER A 110 -19.36 13.03 -24.46
C SER A 110 -18.36 12.69 -23.39
N ALA A 111 -17.24 13.43 -23.28
CA ALA A 111 -16.20 13.24 -22.31
C ALA A 111 -16.12 14.38 -21.29
N GLU A 112 -15.88 14.03 -20.04
CA GLU A 112 -15.76 14.95 -18.90
C GLU A 112 -14.57 14.57 -18.03
N LEU A 113 -13.83 15.58 -17.55
CA LEU A 113 -12.77 15.47 -16.57
C LEU A 113 -13.10 16.35 -15.36
N SER A 114 -13.08 15.82 -14.17
CA SER A 114 -13.44 16.55 -12.95
C SER A 114 -12.60 16.08 -11.74
N PRO A 115 -12.00 17.00 -10.97
CA PRO A 115 -11.92 18.45 -11.22
C PRO A 115 -10.94 18.80 -12.35
N ALA A 116 -11.08 20.01 -12.92
CA ALA A 116 -10.20 20.54 -13.97
C ALA A 116 -8.77 20.88 -13.48
N SER A 117 -8.60 21.00 -12.17
CA SER A 117 -7.33 21.27 -11.50
C SER A 117 -7.21 20.43 -10.26
N VAL A 118 -6.05 19.83 -10.05
CA VAL A 118 -5.76 18.97 -8.90
C VAL A 118 -4.35 19.26 -8.38
N PRO A 119 -4.12 19.24 -7.07
CA PRO A 119 -2.78 19.33 -6.51
C PRO A 119 -1.99 18.05 -6.80
N GLN A 120 -0.67 18.11 -6.70
CA GLN A 120 0.18 16.94 -6.51
C GLN A 120 -0.38 16.09 -5.38
N GLY A 121 -0.44 14.76 -5.57
CA GLY A 121 -1.07 13.84 -4.62
C GLY A 121 -2.59 13.76 -4.70
N GLY A 122 -3.23 14.54 -5.57
CA GLY A 122 -4.67 14.50 -5.76
C GLY A 122 -5.16 13.46 -6.76
N VAL A 123 -6.47 13.46 -7.03
CA VAL A 123 -7.11 12.59 -8.01
C VAL A 123 -8.07 13.37 -8.89
N PHE A 124 -8.30 12.88 -10.10
CA PHE A 124 -9.38 13.34 -10.97
C PHE A 124 -10.16 12.15 -11.54
N VAL A 125 -11.40 12.38 -11.91
CA VAL A 125 -12.27 11.37 -12.52
C VAL A 125 -12.50 11.75 -13.99
N VAL A 126 -12.32 10.78 -14.85
CA VAL A 126 -12.66 10.88 -16.28
C VAL A 126 -13.96 10.11 -16.50
N ARG A 127 -14.92 10.71 -17.20
CA ARG A 127 -16.19 10.10 -17.57
C ARG A 127 -16.35 10.18 -19.08
N LEU A 128 -16.87 9.09 -19.66
CA LEU A 128 -17.23 9.02 -21.08
C LEU A 128 -18.66 8.49 -21.19
N ARG A 129 -19.51 9.29 -21.81
CA ARG A 129 -20.94 8.96 -22.06
C ARG A 129 -21.14 8.58 -23.51
N ASN A 130 -22.22 7.85 -23.77
CA ASN A 130 -22.66 7.49 -25.14
C ASN A 130 -21.64 6.63 -25.92
N ALA A 131 -20.63 6.07 -25.25
CA ALA A 131 -19.71 5.13 -25.87
C ALA A 131 -20.28 3.70 -25.80
N PRO A 132 -20.02 2.85 -26.83
CA PRO A 132 -20.48 1.47 -26.83
C PRO A 132 -19.82 0.66 -25.70
N PRO A 133 -20.41 -0.49 -25.30
CA PRO A 133 -19.83 -1.34 -24.27
C PRO A 133 -18.50 -2.01 -24.68
N GLU A 134 -18.25 -2.11 -25.97
CA GLU A 134 -17.04 -2.68 -26.57
C GLU A 134 -16.55 -1.83 -27.74
N PRO A 135 -15.24 -1.65 -27.94
CA PRO A 135 -14.16 -2.05 -27.02
C PRO A 135 -14.12 -1.20 -25.75
N THR A 136 -13.49 -1.72 -24.68
CA THR A 136 -13.30 -0.98 -23.42
C THR A 136 -12.49 0.28 -23.65
N PRO A 137 -13.02 1.48 -23.37
CA PRO A 137 -12.26 2.71 -23.52
C PRO A 137 -11.08 2.78 -22.55
N VAL A 138 -10.05 3.53 -22.93
CA VAL A 138 -8.86 3.76 -22.14
C VAL A 138 -8.61 5.26 -21.95
N VAL A 139 -8.06 5.61 -20.78
CA VAL A 139 -7.50 6.93 -20.51
C VAL A 139 -5.98 6.82 -20.56
N LEU A 140 -5.35 7.60 -21.39
CA LEU A 140 -3.89 7.77 -21.42
C LEU A 140 -3.54 9.05 -20.66
N PHE A 141 -2.81 8.91 -19.57
CA PHE A 141 -2.29 10.00 -18.76
C PHE A 141 -0.82 9.75 -18.42
N SER A 142 0.03 10.73 -18.66
CA SER A 142 1.49 10.64 -18.43
C SER A 142 2.14 9.38 -19.01
N GLY A 143 1.70 8.95 -20.19
CA GLY A 143 2.24 7.76 -20.88
C GLY A 143 1.72 6.42 -20.35
N ILE A 144 0.81 6.40 -19.36
CA ILE A 144 0.22 5.20 -18.79
C ILE A 144 -1.24 5.09 -19.24
N SER A 145 -1.59 3.92 -19.77
CA SER A 145 -2.96 3.61 -20.19
C SER A 145 -3.75 2.98 -19.04
N HIS A 146 -4.94 3.52 -18.78
CA HIS A 146 -5.85 3.07 -17.75
C HIS A 146 -7.17 2.64 -18.38
N ALA A 147 -7.53 1.35 -18.27
CA ALA A 147 -8.83 0.87 -18.71
C ALA A 147 -9.96 1.53 -17.89
N MET A 148 -11.03 1.97 -18.57
CA MET A 148 -12.21 2.52 -17.90
C MET A 148 -13.14 1.38 -17.43
N GLN A 149 -13.98 1.67 -16.45
CA GLN A 149 -15.04 0.76 -15.98
C GLN A 149 -16.41 1.29 -16.43
N LEU A 150 -17.31 0.38 -16.77
CA LEU A 150 -18.70 0.75 -17.11
C LEU A 150 -19.58 0.62 -15.88
N GLN A 151 -20.20 1.72 -15.47
CA GLN A 151 -21.20 1.73 -14.39
C GLN A 151 -22.38 2.63 -14.79
N ALA A 152 -23.59 2.13 -14.68
CA ALA A 152 -24.82 2.89 -14.99
C ALA A 152 -24.78 3.61 -16.36
N GLN A 153 -24.28 2.95 -17.41
CA GLN A 153 -24.17 3.49 -18.78
C GLN A 153 -23.11 4.59 -18.95
N VAL A 154 -22.26 4.81 -17.95
CA VAL A 154 -21.13 5.75 -18.01
C VAL A 154 -19.83 4.98 -17.86
N TRP A 155 -18.93 5.14 -18.80
CA TRP A 155 -17.55 4.74 -18.65
C TRP A 155 -16.82 5.74 -17.75
N TRP A 156 -16.06 5.26 -16.80
CA TRP A 156 -15.33 6.12 -15.88
C TRP A 156 -14.00 5.53 -15.45
N ALA A 157 -13.09 6.38 -15.03
CA ALA A 157 -11.85 6.00 -14.38
C ALA A 157 -11.46 7.09 -13.38
N VAL A 158 -11.00 6.68 -12.19
CA VAL A 158 -10.30 7.56 -11.27
C VAL A 158 -8.78 7.45 -11.54
N ILE A 159 -8.11 8.58 -11.62
CA ILE A 159 -6.69 8.69 -11.96
C ILE A 159 -5.97 9.44 -10.85
N GLY A 160 -4.91 8.84 -10.31
CA GLY A 160 -4.05 9.45 -9.31
C GLY A 160 -2.97 10.32 -9.92
N VAL A 161 -2.64 11.42 -9.24
CA VAL A 161 -1.49 12.29 -9.55
C VAL A 161 -0.44 12.11 -8.46
N ALA A 162 0.75 11.65 -8.81
CA ALA A 162 1.80 11.40 -7.83
C ALA A 162 2.26 12.68 -7.10
N ALA A 163 2.73 12.54 -5.86
CA ALA A 163 3.23 13.67 -5.06
C ALA A 163 4.43 14.40 -5.72
N ASN A 164 5.19 13.71 -6.55
CA ASN A 164 6.33 14.26 -7.28
C ASN A 164 6.03 14.58 -8.75
N PHE A 165 4.75 14.56 -9.15
CA PHE A 165 4.35 14.89 -10.52
C PHE A 165 4.68 16.36 -10.81
N PRO A 166 5.24 16.70 -11.99
CA PRO A 166 5.54 18.09 -12.34
C PRO A 166 4.26 18.96 -12.36
N PRO A 167 4.24 20.13 -11.72
CA PRO A 167 3.13 21.08 -11.87
C PRO A 167 3.04 21.61 -13.31
N GLY A 168 1.82 21.82 -13.78
CA GLY A 168 1.58 22.34 -15.13
C GLY A 168 0.31 21.81 -15.77
N GLN A 169 0.13 22.12 -17.04
CA GLN A 169 -0.96 21.58 -17.84
C GLN A 169 -0.55 20.24 -18.46
N GLU A 170 -1.40 19.24 -18.30
CA GLU A 170 -1.18 17.89 -18.82
C GLU A 170 -2.36 17.44 -19.69
N ARG A 171 -2.03 16.66 -20.72
CA ARG A 171 -3.02 16.10 -21.63
C ARG A 171 -3.57 14.80 -21.09
N VAL A 172 -4.89 14.68 -21.11
CA VAL A 172 -5.63 13.45 -20.83
C VAL A 172 -6.28 13.01 -22.12
N GLN A 173 -5.84 11.89 -22.67
CA GLN A 173 -6.38 11.35 -23.90
C GLN A 173 -7.34 10.21 -23.60
N ILE A 174 -8.53 10.23 -24.17
CA ILE A 174 -9.58 9.23 -24.01
C ILE A 174 -9.83 8.61 -25.38
N SER A 175 -9.70 7.29 -25.49
CA SER A 175 -9.90 6.55 -26.74
C SER A 175 -10.77 5.33 -26.51
N SER A 176 -11.70 5.08 -27.41
CA SER A 176 -12.47 3.83 -27.48
C SER A 176 -11.73 2.70 -28.22
N ASP A 177 -10.64 3.05 -28.93
CA ASP A 177 -9.75 2.12 -29.60
C ASP A 177 -8.31 2.36 -29.15
N ALA A 178 -7.48 1.34 -29.13
CA ALA A 178 -6.05 1.45 -28.82
C ALA A 178 -5.25 2.29 -29.87
N GLY A 179 -5.96 2.81 -30.92
CA GLY A 179 -5.41 3.67 -31.96
C GLY A 179 -5.63 5.16 -31.66
N ALA A 180 -4.71 6.02 -32.13
CA ALA A 180 -4.74 7.46 -31.87
C ALA A 180 -5.79 8.23 -32.68
N ASP A 181 -6.40 7.63 -33.69
CA ASP A 181 -7.39 8.28 -34.55
C ASP A 181 -8.76 8.32 -33.88
N GLY A 182 -9.26 9.53 -33.60
CA GLY A 182 -10.56 9.75 -32.94
C GLY A 182 -10.50 9.88 -31.42
N ALA A 183 -9.33 10.02 -30.82
CA ALA A 183 -9.21 10.24 -29.39
C ALA A 183 -9.67 11.64 -28.97
N THR A 184 -10.50 11.70 -27.92
CA THR A 184 -10.84 12.95 -27.24
C THR A 184 -9.69 13.38 -26.34
N ILE A 185 -9.28 14.64 -26.45
CA ILE A 185 -8.20 15.21 -25.63
C ILE A 185 -8.75 16.29 -24.75
N LEU A 186 -8.62 16.08 -23.43
CA LEU A 186 -8.90 17.06 -22.40
C LEU A 186 -7.59 17.51 -21.74
N THR A 187 -7.62 18.64 -21.04
CA THR A 187 -6.46 19.18 -20.32
C THR A 187 -6.79 19.29 -18.84
N ILE A 188 -5.89 18.77 -18.00
CA ILE A 188 -5.91 18.97 -16.56
C ILE A 188 -4.78 19.89 -16.14
N THR A 189 -5.01 20.70 -15.11
CA THR A 189 -3.96 21.50 -14.48
C THR A 189 -3.51 20.81 -13.19
N VAL A 190 -2.23 20.43 -13.11
CA VAL A 190 -1.62 19.94 -11.87
C VAL A 190 -1.00 21.14 -11.16
N THR A 191 -1.39 21.38 -9.91
CA THR A 191 -0.85 22.47 -9.10
C THR A 191 0.21 21.97 -8.13
N ASP A 192 1.18 22.84 -7.82
CA ASP A 192 2.17 22.57 -6.78
C ASP A 192 1.47 22.51 -5.41
N ALA A 193 1.64 21.41 -4.70
CA ALA A 193 1.12 21.24 -3.35
C ALA A 193 2.02 21.87 -2.28
N ALA A 194 3.20 22.39 -2.67
CA ALA A 194 4.17 23.03 -1.78
C ALA A 194 4.51 22.17 -0.54
N PHE A 195 4.72 20.87 -0.74
CA PHE A 195 5.00 19.94 0.36
C PHE A 195 6.21 20.39 1.17
N PRO A 196 6.06 20.52 2.50
CA PRO A 196 7.18 20.86 3.36
C PRO A 196 8.22 19.75 3.37
N GLN A 197 9.44 20.05 3.82
CA GLN A 197 10.52 19.07 3.90
C GLN A 197 11.22 19.09 5.26
N GLU A 198 11.69 17.93 5.68
CA GLU A 198 12.36 17.71 6.96
C GLU A 198 13.47 16.68 6.85
N ASN A 199 14.50 16.81 7.70
CA ASN A 199 15.48 15.76 7.93
C ASN A 199 15.21 15.11 9.29
N ILE A 200 15.03 13.79 9.30
CA ILE A 200 14.72 13.00 10.50
C ILE A 200 15.96 12.19 10.87
N GLU A 201 16.45 12.40 12.08
CA GLU A 201 17.50 11.57 12.66
C GLU A 201 16.88 10.34 13.32
N LEU A 202 17.20 9.16 12.81
CA LEU A 202 16.70 7.89 13.34
C LEU A 202 17.67 7.34 14.39
N PRO A 203 17.14 6.73 15.48
CA PRO A 203 17.95 5.96 16.42
C PRO A 203 18.66 4.79 15.70
N PRO A 204 19.85 4.35 16.21
CA PRO A 204 20.62 3.29 15.56
C PRO A 204 19.84 1.98 15.35
N GLU A 205 18.97 1.60 16.28
CA GLU A 205 18.11 0.41 16.22
C GLU A 205 17.10 0.47 15.07
N THR A 206 16.60 1.65 14.75
CA THR A 206 15.64 1.87 13.66
C THR A 206 16.32 2.10 12.32
N SER A 207 17.46 2.83 12.35
CA SER A 207 18.22 3.13 11.13
C SER A 207 18.79 1.88 10.45
N GLY A 208 18.99 0.80 11.20
CA GLY A 208 19.40 -0.50 10.67
C GLY A 208 18.43 -1.06 9.62
N LEU A 209 17.14 -0.76 9.72
CA LEU A 209 16.14 -1.19 8.75
C LEU A 209 16.35 -0.60 7.35
N LEU A 210 17.00 0.57 7.26
CA LEU A 210 17.30 1.23 5.98
C LEU A 210 18.52 0.61 5.26
N THR A 211 19.27 -0.28 5.90
CA THR A 211 20.46 -0.89 5.31
C THR A 211 20.21 -2.22 4.60
N ASP A 212 19.05 -2.84 4.81
CA ASP A 212 18.64 -4.08 4.14
C ASP A 212 17.99 -3.77 2.78
N ALA A 213 18.82 -3.36 1.81
CA ALA A 213 18.34 -3.01 0.48
C ALA A 213 17.56 -4.14 -0.23
N PRO A 214 17.94 -5.43 -0.16
CA PRO A 214 17.14 -6.52 -0.70
C PRO A 214 15.73 -6.58 -0.09
N ALA A 215 15.58 -6.53 1.23
CA ALA A 215 14.26 -6.61 1.88
C ALA A 215 13.37 -5.39 1.56
N ILE A 216 13.98 -4.20 1.42
CA ILE A 216 13.28 -2.98 0.99
C ILE A 216 12.79 -3.12 -0.47
N GLU A 217 13.61 -3.68 -1.34
CA GLU A 217 13.25 -3.91 -2.74
C GLU A 217 12.16 -4.99 -2.87
N ASP A 218 12.25 -6.07 -2.11
CA ASP A 218 11.22 -7.11 -2.07
C ASP A 218 9.87 -6.55 -1.59
N GLU A 219 9.87 -5.69 -0.54
CA GLU A 219 8.68 -4.98 -0.08
C GLU A 219 8.08 -4.10 -1.20
N ARG A 220 8.92 -3.33 -1.89
CA ARG A 220 8.49 -2.47 -2.99
C ARG A 220 7.84 -3.26 -4.12
N LEU A 221 8.49 -4.34 -4.57
CA LEU A 221 8.01 -5.20 -5.66
C LEU A 221 6.71 -5.90 -5.29
N LEU A 222 6.59 -6.39 -4.05
CA LEU A 222 5.37 -7.00 -3.54
C LEU A 222 4.20 -6.03 -3.61
N LEU A 223 4.38 -4.81 -3.07
CA LEU A 223 3.32 -3.80 -3.05
C LEU A 223 2.95 -3.34 -4.46
N GLU A 224 3.91 -3.16 -5.35
CA GLU A 224 3.65 -2.83 -6.76
C GLU A 224 2.84 -3.93 -7.46
N ALA A 225 3.17 -5.20 -7.22
CA ALA A 225 2.43 -6.32 -7.76
C ALA A 225 0.98 -6.38 -7.23
N LEU A 226 0.77 -6.09 -5.95
CA LEU A 226 -0.58 -6.00 -5.35
C LEU A 226 -1.39 -4.86 -5.98
N TYR A 227 -0.81 -3.68 -6.13
CA TYR A 227 -1.48 -2.49 -6.65
C TYR A 227 -1.67 -2.51 -8.18
N ALA A 228 -1.00 -3.39 -8.89
CA ALA A 228 -1.24 -3.66 -10.31
C ALA A 228 -2.51 -4.49 -10.55
N GLY A 229 -3.04 -5.16 -9.51
CA GLY A 229 -4.31 -5.87 -9.56
C GLY A 229 -5.46 -4.91 -9.89
N LEU A 230 -6.40 -5.35 -10.70
CA LEU A 230 -7.59 -4.58 -11.04
C LEU A 230 -8.84 -5.44 -10.83
N THR A 231 -9.55 -5.17 -9.73
CA THR A 231 -10.94 -5.59 -9.57
C THR A 231 -11.81 -4.58 -10.31
N PRO A 232 -12.52 -4.95 -11.40
CA PRO A 232 -13.25 -3.98 -12.21
C PRO A 232 -14.40 -3.31 -11.46
N GLU A 233 -15.06 -4.05 -10.58
CA GLU A 233 -16.21 -3.57 -9.81
C GLU A 233 -15.77 -2.64 -8.70
N ARG A 234 -16.48 -1.54 -8.53
CA ARG A 234 -16.31 -0.66 -7.37
C ARG A 234 -17.00 -1.29 -6.17
N LEU A 235 -16.24 -1.54 -5.10
CA LEU A 235 -16.72 -2.17 -3.87
C LEU A 235 -17.09 -1.17 -2.77
N TRP A 236 -16.58 0.08 -2.85
CA TRP A 236 -16.88 1.13 -1.88
C TRP A 236 -18.16 1.89 -2.22
N SER A 237 -18.74 2.52 -1.21
CA SER A 237 -19.86 3.47 -1.35
C SER A 237 -19.71 4.60 -0.34
N GLY A 238 -20.10 5.81 -0.72
CA GLY A 238 -19.94 7.00 0.10
C GLY A 238 -18.49 7.39 0.35
N PRO A 239 -18.26 8.40 1.19
CA PRO A 239 -16.93 8.81 1.64
C PRO A 239 -16.24 7.71 2.43
N PHE A 240 -14.91 7.67 2.37
CA PHE A 240 -14.10 6.83 3.26
C PHE A 240 -14.16 7.38 4.68
N VAL A 241 -13.91 6.54 5.69
CA VAL A 241 -13.80 7.00 7.07
C VAL A 241 -12.33 6.98 7.50
N VAL A 242 -11.98 7.89 8.39
CA VAL A 242 -10.66 7.88 9.04
C VAL A 242 -10.56 6.60 9.87
N PRO A 243 -9.54 5.74 9.66
CA PRO A 243 -9.51 4.37 10.17
C PRO A 243 -9.22 4.24 11.67
N VAL A 244 -8.75 5.29 12.33
CA VAL A 244 -8.51 5.33 13.77
C VAL A 244 -8.75 6.73 14.30
N ALA A 245 -9.28 6.83 15.53
CA ALA A 245 -9.45 8.12 16.19
C ALA A 245 -8.11 8.64 16.72
N GLY A 246 -7.77 9.88 16.37
CA GLY A 246 -6.55 10.54 16.82
C GLY A 246 -6.25 11.81 16.05
N PRO A 247 -5.34 12.65 16.54
CA PRO A 247 -4.87 13.79 15.78
C PRO A 247 -4.02 13.33 14.59
N LEU A 248 -4.05 14.11 13.51
CA LEU A 248 -3.16 13.92 12.38
C LEU A 248 -1.73 14.26 12.80
N GLY A 249 -0.81 13.37 12.47
CA GLY A 249 0.62 13.57 12.53
C GLY A 249 1.15 14.11 11.20
N ASP A 250 2.09 13.40 10.59
CA ASP A 250 2.68 13.84 9.34
C ASP A 250 1.71 13.66 8.16
N PRO A 251 1.50 14.72 7.37
CA PRO A 251 0.59 14.67 6.23
C PRO A 251 1.19 13.91 5.04
N PHE A 252 0.32 13.52 4.10
CA PHE A 252 0.72 13.01 2.79
C PHE A 252 1.63 14.01 2.06
N GLY A 253 2.61 13.47 1.33
CA GLY A 253 3.49 14.24 0.47
C GLY A 253 4.63 14.96 1.20
N TYR A 254 4.65 14.97 2.53
CA TYR A 254 5.73 15.52 3.33
C TYR A 254 7.07 14.93 2.87
N ARG A 255 8.05 15.79 2.54
CA ARG A 255 9.34 15.34 2.01
C ARG A 255 10.29 15.06 3.16
N ARG A 256 10.65 13.79 3.33
CA ARG A 256 11.53 13.33 4.41
C ARG A 256 12.87 12.86 3.88
N SER A 257 13.93 13.23 4.56
CA SER A 257 15.27 12.66 4.46
C SER A 257 15.58 11.99 5.80
N PHE A 258 16.03 10.76 5.77
CA PHE A 258 16.44 10.05 6.99
C PHE A 258 17.97 10.05 7.09
N ASN A 259 18.51 10.52 8.22
CA ASN A 259 19.95 10.61 8.51
C ASN A 259 20.76 11.30 7.38
N GLY A 260 20.19 12.35 6.76
CA GLY A 260 20.82 13.07 5.65
C GLY A 260 20.84 12.32 4.31
N GLY A 261 20.09 11.23 4.18
CA GLY A 261 19.91 10.48 2.92
C GLY A 261 19.06 11.22 1.87
N PRO A 262 18.70 10.57 0.77
CA PRO A 262 17.85 11.18 -0.25
C PRO A 262 16.44 11.51 0.28
N TYR A 263 15.84 12.57 -0.23
CA TYR A 263 14.45 12.91 0.09
C TYR A 263 13.48 11.96 -0.60
N SER A 264 12.47 11.50 0.17
CA SER A 264 11.30 10.76 -0.30
C SER A 264 10.02 11.46 0.16
N ASN A 265 8.93 11.27 -0.58
CA ASN A 265 7.64 11.78 -0.15
C ASN A 265 6.96 10.79 0.80
N HIS A 266 6.32 11.29 1.84
CA HIS A 266 5.45 10.52 2.72
C HIS A 266 4.26 10.00 1.90
N THR A 267 4.04 8.69 1.92
CA THR A 267 3.15 8.00 0.98
C THR A 267 1.71 7.89 1.47
N GLY A 268 1.43 8.35 2.68
CA GLY A 268 0.12 8.34 3.32
C GLY A 268 -0.01 9.46 4.34
N VAL A 269 -0.88 9.28 5.30
CA VAL A 269 -1.01 10.14 6.48
C VAL A 269 -0.73 9.33 7.73
N ASP A 270 -0.06 9.94 8.69
CA ASP A 270 0.12 9.36 10.01
C ASP A 270 -0.99 9.83 10.93
N ILE A 271 -1.60 8.91 11.69
CA ILE A 271 -2.63 9.21 12.67
C ILE A 271 -2.11 8.78 14.03
N ILE A 272 -1.90 9.74 14.91
CA ILE A 272 -1.32 9.50 16.24
C ILE A 272 -2.38 8.83 17.12
N ALA A 273 -2.09 7.62 17.58
CA ALA A 273 -2.97 6.88 18.47
C ALA A 273 -2.15 5.97 19.40
N ALA A 274 -2.74 5.61 20.54
CA ALA A 274 -2.07 4.71 21.47
C ALA A 274 -1.90 3.31 20.85
N GLU A 275 -0.82 2.63 21.18
CA GLU A 275 -0.63 1.23 20.82
C GLU A 275 -1.81 0.39 21.33
N GLY A 276 -2.32 -0.51 20.49
CA GLY A 276 -3.51 -1.31 20.77
C GLY A 276 -4.84 -0.62 20.43
N ALA A 277 -4.86 0.66 20.04
CA ALA A 277 -6.08 1.32 19.58
C ALA A 277 -6.66 0.60 18.35
N PRO A 278 -8.00 0.37 18.29
CA PRO A 278 -8.59 -0.36 17.18
C PRO A 278 -8.48 0.41 15.86
N VAL A 279 -8.02 -0.30 14.82
CA VAL A 279 -7.96 0.18 13.43
C VAL A 279 -9.11 -0.43 12.66
N THR A 280 -9.85 0.40 11.93
CA THR A 280 -11.02 -0.03 11.14
C THR A 280 -10.78 0.11 9.64
N ALA A 281 -11.49 -0.69 8.83
CA ALA A 281 -11.49 -0.55 7.38
C ALA A 281 -12.10 0.79 6.97
N ALA A 282 -11.36 1.57 6.18
CA ALA A 282 -11.79 2.91 5.77
C ALA A 282 -13.02 2.89 4.85
N ASN A 283 -13.22 1.82 4.08
CA ASN A 283 -14.43 1.52 3.32
C ASN A 283 -14.55 0.01 3.08
N ALA A 284 -15.66 -0.43 2.49
CA ALA A 284 -15.85 -1.83 2.13
C ALA A 284 -14.85 -2.27 1.06
N GLY A 285 -14.40 -3.53 1.13
CA GLY A 285 -13.42 -4.08 0.18
C GLY A 285 -13.05 -5.52 0.50
N ARG A 286 -12.02 -6.01 -0.18
CA ARG A 286 -11.43 -7.34 0.03
C ARG A 286 -9.99 -7.18 0.50
N VAL A 287 -9.64 -7.87 1.56
CA VAL A 287 -8.24 -7.95 2.04
C VAL A 287 -7.41 -8.70 1.01
N VAL A 288 -6.37 -8.07 0.47
CA VAL A 288 -5.47 -8.68 -0.52
C VAL A 288 -4.10 -9.02 0.04
N TYR A 289 -3.75 -8.45 1.19
CA TYR A 289 -2.50 -8.74 1.88
C TYR A 289 -2.62 -8.57 3.39
N THR A 290 -1.98 -9.47 4.12
CA THR A 290 -1.69 -9.34 5.55
C THR A 290 -0.31 -9.93 5.82
N GLY A 291 0.56 -9.21 6.52
CA GLY A 291 1.89 -9.71 6.85
C GLY A 291 2.83 -8.62 7.33
N ALA A 292 4.04 -9.03 7.70
CA ALA A 292 5.11 -8.12 8.10
C ALA A 292 5.94 -7.70 6.88
N LEU A 293 6.25 -6.43 6.78
CA LEU A 293 7.11 -5.81 5.79
C LEU A 293 8.28 -5.11 6.47
N GLN A 294 9.38 -4.91 5.75
CA GLN A 294 10.63 -4.38 6.30
C GLN A 294 10.47 -2.96 6.87
N LEU A 295 9.93 -2.06 6.07
CA LEU A 295 9.74 -0.66 6.47
C LEU A 295 8.37 -0.42 7.08
N ARG A 296 7.32 -1.03 6.53
CA ARG A 296 5.93 -0.82 6.94
C ARG A 296 5.51 -1.64 8.14
N GLY A 297 6.32 -2.60 8.60
CA GLY A 297 5.95 -3.48 9.71
C GLY A 297 4.71 -4.32 9.40
N ASN A 298 3.93 -4.67 10.41
CA ASN A 298 2.70 -5.41 10.22
C ASN A 298 1.70 -4.58 9.41
N THR A 299 1.27 -5.15 8.31
CA THR A 299 0.54 -4.45 7.23
C THR A 299 -0.73 -5.20 6.85
N ILE A 300 -1.77 -4.43 6.55
CA ILE A 300 -2.99 -4.88 5.88
C ILE A 300 -3.14 -4.05 4.61
N VAL A 301 -3.49 -4.69 3.47
CA VAL A 301 -3.91 -4.00 2.25
C VAL A 301 -5.31 -4.46 1.87
N ILE A 302 -6.19 -3.51 1.59
CA ILE A 302 -7.57 -3.75 1.16
C ILE A 302 -7.74 -3.23 -0.27
N ASP A 303 -8.26 -4.07 -1.16
CA ASP A 303 -8.73 -3.72 -2.49
C ASP A 303 -10.20 -3.30 -2.42
N HIS A 304 -10.48 -2.06 -2.81
CA HIS A 304 -11.84 -1.50 -2.87
C HIS A 304 -12.45 -1.59 -4.28
N GLY A 305 -11.74 -2.19 -5.23
CA GLY A 305 -12.13 -2.26 -6.63
C GLY A 305 -11.80 -1.01 -7.43
N ALA A 306 -12.05 -1.03 -8.72
CA ALA A 306 -11.75 0.04 -9.69
C ALA A 306 -10.28 0.55 -9.64
N GLY A 307 -9.35 -0.25 -9.10
CA GLY A 307 -7.95 0.09 -8.91
C GLY A 307 -7.67 0.96 -7.68
N VAL A 308 -8.58 0.99 -6.72
CA VAL A 308 -8.43 1.73 -5.45
C VAL A 308 -8.08 0.77 -4.32
N PHE A 309 -7.00 1.08 -3.59
CA PHE A 309 -6.54 0.30 -2.46
C PHE A 309 -6.30 1.20 -1.25
N THR A 310 -6.39 0.62 -0.05
CA THR A 310 -5.89 1.25 1.18
C THR A 310 -4.87 0.35 1.86
N GLY A 311 -3.83 0.98 2.44
CA GLY A 311 -2.81 0.33 3.24
C GLY A 311 -2.88 0.80 4.69
N TYR A 312 -2.73 -0.14 5.62
CA TYR A 312 -2.71 0.10 7.08
C TYR A 312 -1.43 -0.51 7.62
N HIS A 313 -0.56 0.32 8.17
CA HIS A 313 0.81 -0.06 8.46
C HIS A 313 1.18 0.18 9.93
N HIS A 314 2.32 -0.35 10.35
CA HIS A 314 2.88 -0.25 11.69
C HIS A 314 2.03 -0.92 12.79
N LEU A 315 1.16 -1.86 12.40
CA LEU A 315 0.18 -2.49 13.30
C LEU A 315 0.85 -3.33 14.38
N SER A 316 0.25 -3.38 15.58
CA SER A 316 0.60 -4.35 16.62
C SER A 316 -0.14 -5.69 16.44
N GLN A 317 -1.33 -5.65 15.83
CA GLN A 317 -2.17 -6.82 15.61
C GLN A 317 -2.90 -6.74 14.28
N ILE A 318 -3.02 -7.89 13.60
CA ILE A 318 -3.81 -8.12 12.39
C ILE A 318 -4.96 -9.04 12.76
N ASN A 319 -6.21 -8.63 12.50
CA ASN A 319 -7.43 -9.36 12.87
C ASN A 319 -8.19 -9.94 11.67
N VAL A 320 -7.62 -9.80 10.48
CA VAL A 320 -8.23 -10.25 9.21
C VAL A 320 -7.24 -11.13 8.45
N VAL A 321 -7.75 -11.87 7.46
CA VAL A 321 -6.95 -12.75 6.60
C VAL A 321 -7.14 -12.37 5.13
N PRO A 322 -6.20 -12.73 4.25
CA PRO A 322 -6.36 -12.53 2.81
C PRO A 322 -7.67 -13.16 2.31
N ASP A 323 -8.26 -12.55 1.29
CA ASP A 323 -9.56 -12.85 0.70
C ASP A 323 -10.79 -12.55 1.56
N GLN A 324 -10.63 -12.14 2.83
CA GLN A 324 -11.74 -11.68 3.65
C GLN A 324 -12.38 -10.44 3.05
N VAL A 325 -13.71 -10.43 2.93
CA VAL A 325 -14.50 -9.24 2.61
C VAL A 325 -14.78 -8.50 3.90
N VAL A 326 -14.50 -7.21 3.91
CA VAL A 326 -14.72 -6.34 5.08
C VAL A 326 -15.68 -5.21 4.75
N SER A 327 -16.42 -4.77 5.75
CA SER A 327 -17.31 -3.62 5.66
C SER A 327 -16.62 -2.35 6.14
N GLN A 328 -17.11 -1.18 5.73
CA GLN A 328 -16.66 0.09 6.28
C GLN A 328 -16.84 0.11 7.81
N GLY A 329 -15.81 0.52 8.54
CA GLY A 329 -15.83 0.59 10.01
C GLY A 329 -15.58 -0.75 10.72
N GLU A 330 -15.43 -1.85 10.00
CA GLU A 330 -15.07 -3.15 10.59
C GLU A 330 -13.66 -3.10 11.19
N THR A 331 -13.48 -3.60 12.43
CA THR A 331 -12.16 -3.63 13.07
C THR A 331 -11.28 -4.68 12.39
N ILE A 332 -10.17 -4.23 11.79
CA ILE A 332 -9.23 -5.06 11.02
C ILE A 332 -7.90 -5.30 11.73
N GLY A 333 -7.56 -4.49 12.73
CA GLY A 333 -6.29 -4.60 13.45
C GLY A 333 -6.20 -3.63 14.61
N ALA A 334 -4.98 -3.41 15.08
CA ALA A 334 -4.68 -2.46 16.15
C ALA A 334 -3.41 -1.68 15.85
N VAL A 335 -3.37 -0.41 16.26
CA VAL A 335 -2.20 0.48 16.16
C VAL A 335 -1.00 -0.13 16.86
N GLY A 336 0.17 0.03 16.30
CA GLY A 336 1.43 -0.43 16.87
C GLY A 336 2.59 0.49 16.56
N ALA A 337 3.79 -0.08 16.69
CA ALA A 337 5.07 0.59 16.41
C ALA A 337 6.03 -0.39 15.71
N THR A 338 5.52 -1.22 14.78
CA THR A 338 6.34 -2.18 14.02
C THR A 338 6.90 -1.54 12.75
N GLY A 339 8.08 -2.02 12.28
CA GLY A 339 8.75 -1.46 11.11
C GLY A 339 9.52 -0.16 11.39
N LEU A 340 9.62 0.72 10.39
CA LEU A 340 10.40 1.96 10.45
C LEU A 340 9.58 3.09 11.10
N VAL A 341 9.56 3.14 12.42
CA VAL A 341 8.81 4.14 13.20
C VAL A 341 9.61 4.68 14.37
N THR A 342 9.27 5.86 14.87
CA THR A 342 9.83 6.46 16.09
C THR A 342 8.88 6.36 17.27
N ALA A 343 7.58 6.20 17.04
CA ALA A 343 6.55 6.09 18.07
C ALA A 343 5.30 5.39 17.50
N ALA A 344 4.40 4.93 18.38
CA ALA A 344 3.15 4.30 17.97
C ALA A 344 2.24 5.26 17.19
N HIS A 345 1.81 4.86 16.01
CA HIS A 345 0.85 5.55 15.15
C HIS A 345 0.30 4.59 14.09
N LEU A 346 -0.76 4.98 13.40
CA LEU A 346 -1.20 4.34 12.17
C LEU A 346 -0.67 5.15 10.98
N HIS A 347 0.12 4.53 10.11
CA HIS A 347 0.38 5.04 8.78
C HIS A 347 -0.71 4.50 7.84
N TRP A 348 -1.51 5.41 7.23
CA TRP A 348 -2.64 5.08 6.36
C TRP A 348 -2.40 5.58 4.95
N GLU A 349 -2.33 4.65 4.00
CA GLU A 349 -2.14 4.93 2.56
C GLU A 349 -3.46 4.78 1.79
N LEU A 350 -3.62 5.58 0.73
CA LEU A 350 -4.61 5.39 -0.32
C LEU A 350 -3.89 5.36 -1.66
N ILE A 351 -4.20 4.34 -2.46
CA ILE A 351 -3.54 4.08 -3.74
C ILE A 351 -4.61 4.03 -4.83
N VAL A 352 -4.37 4.75 -5.93
CA VAL A 352 -5.23 4.77 -7.11
C VAL A 352 -4.40 4.30 -8.30
N ARG A 353 -4.70 3.08 -8.81
CA ARG A 353 -4.02 2.47 -9.95
C ARG A 353 -2.50 2.49 -9.84
N GLY A 354 -1.99 2.09 -8.66
CA GLY A 354 -0.57 2.06 -8.34
C GLY A 354 0.03 3.41 -7.92
N VAL A 355 -0.70 4.50 -8.00
CA VAL A 355 -0.25 5.83 -7.57
C VAL A 355 -0.75 6.13 -6.16
N ARG A 356 0.16 6.43 -5.23
CA ARG A 356 -0.18 6.88 -3.88
C ARG A 356 -0.69 8.30 -3.91
N VAL A 357 -1.83 8.54 -3.27
CA VAL A 357 -2.54 9.82 -3.26
C VAL A 357 -2.95 10.20 -1.84
N ASP A 358 -3.24 11.49 -1.62
CA ASP A 358 -3.72 11.96 -0.31
C ASP A 358 -5.06 11.30 0.03
N PRO A 359 -5.14 10.56 1.16
CA PRO A 359 -6.38 9.90 1.56
C PRO A 359 -7.42 10.85 2.15
N LEU A 360 -7.02 12.03 2.67
CA LEU A 360 -7.93 12.90 3.41
C LEU A 360 -9.10 13.46 2.57
N PRO A 361 -8.92 13.87 1.29
CA PRO A 361 -10.04 14.29 0.45
C PRO A 361 -11.11 13.21 0.26
N TRP A 362 -10.73 11.92 0.30
CA TRP A 362 -11.66 10.80 0.17
C TRP A 362 -12.59 10.63 1.39
N THR A 363 -12.24 11.24 2.53
CA THR A 363 -13.09 11.24 3.72
C THR A 363 -14.15 12.34 3.71
N GLN A 364 -14.04 13.30 2.79
CA GLN A 364 -14.91 14.47 2.73
C GLN A 364 -16.02 14.31 1.69
N ALA A 365 -15.76 13.58 0.62
CA ALA A 365 -16.70 13.36 -0.47
C ALA A 365 -16.53 11.98 -1.09
N GLU A 366 -17.60 11.44 -1.67
CA GLU A 366 -17.54 10.24 -2.47
C GLU A 366 -16.86 10.54 -3.81
N ILE A 367 -15.84 9.74 -4.14
CA ILE A 367 -15.22 9.73 -5.47
C ILE A 367 -15.92 8.60 -6.27
N ALA A 368 -16.75 8.97 -7.22
CA ALA A 368 -17.61 8.04 -7.97
C ALA A 368 -17.84 8.53 -9.41
N PRO A 369 -18.35 7.64 -10.30
CA PRO A 369 -18.70 8.00 -11.69
C PRO A 369 -19.76 9.08 -11.80
#